data_1d2eab4a6f31a1dddef8f139300f1e36
#
_entry.id   1d2eab4a6f31a1dddef8f139300f1e36
#
_cell.length_a   1.000
_cell.length_b   1.000
_cell.length_c   1.000
_cell.angle_alpha   90.00
_cell.angle_beta   90.00
_cell.angle_gamma   90.00
#
_symmetry.space_group_name_H-M   'P 1'
#
loop_
_entity.id
_entity.type
_entity.pdbx_description
1 polymer ?
#
loop_
_entity_poly.entity_id
_entity_poly.type
_entity_poly.pdbx_seq_one_letter_code
_entity_poly.pdbx_strand_id
1 'polypeptide(L)'
;KMLKKEGRGIFYISHRMEELDRIADRITILRDGKHIHTCNYKDITKDDMIRMMVGRELNNQYPSDVRTIGDVIFEIESVKVPGLLNIEGIEGEIVGFAGLAGAGRTETARAIFGADKSSELKLKINGEDISIRDPKSAINFGIGYLTDDRKNSGLALRLDIEKNINMTGYSMFKKFGLYSQKLADENGGK
;
A
#
# COMPACT_ATOMS: atom_id res chain seq x y z
N LYS A 1 8.59 30.68 10.23
CA LYS A 1 8.05 31.94 10.80
C LYS A 1 9.17 32.96 11.08
N MET A 2 10.35 32.54 11.54
CA MET A 2 11.49 33.44 11.81
C MET A 2 11.97 34.13 10.52
N LEU A 3 12.24 33.38 9.45
CA LEU A 3 12.65 33.93 8.15
C LEU A 3 11.62 34.89 7.53
N LYS A 4 10.33 34.65 7.75
CA LYS A 4 9.27 35.58 7.30
C LYS A 4 9.36 36.93 8.02
N LYS A 5 9.70 36.96 9.32
CA LYS A 5 9.90 38.19 10.08
C LYS A 5 11.11 39.00 9.59
N GLU A 6 12.10 38.33 8.99
CA GLU A 6 13.28 38.95 8.38
C GLU A 6 13.00 39.48 6.96
N GLY A 7 11.76 39.47 6.50
CA GLY A 7 11.36 39.92 5.17
C GLY A 7 11.76 38.97 4.02
N ARG A 8 12.09 37.72 4.32
CA ARG A 8 12.44 36.72 3.30
C ARG A 8 11.23 36.19 2.58
N GLY A 9 11.29 36.10 1.26
CA GLY A 9 10.33 35.32 0.46
C GLY A 9 10.62 33.81 0.61
N ILE A 10 9.60 33.00 0.90
CA ILE A 10 9.73 31.57 1.13
C ILE A 10 8.87 30.81 0.17
N PHE A 11 9.47 29.93 -0.61
CA PHE A 11 8.75 28.90 -1.40
C PHE A 11 8.80 27.58 -0.63
N TYR A 12 7.62 27.00 -0.38
CA TYR A 12 7.47 25.74 0.32
C TYR A 12 6.67 24.77 -0.53
N ILE A 13 7.24 23.61 -0.84
CA ILE A 13 6.61 22.58 -1.68
C ILE A 13 6.25 21.41 -0.78
N SER A 14 4.99 21.10 -0.69
CA SER A 14 4.46 19.97 0.09
C SER A 14 3.14 19.49 -0.50
N HIS A 15 2.84 18.21 -0.29
CA HIS A 15 1.51 17.62 -0.52
C HIS A 15 0.75 17.40 0.81
N ARG A 16 1.33 17.81 1.93
CA ARG A 16 0.75 17.64 3.28
C ARG A 16 -0.02 18.89 3.67
N MET A 17 -1.34 18.79 3.68
CA MET A 17 -2.23 19.93 3.93
C MET A 17 -2.05 20.55 5.33
N GLU A 18 -1.78 19.70 6.35
CA GLU A 18 -1.57 20.17 7.73
C GLU A 18 -0.36 21.10 7.88
N GLU A 19 0.65 20.92 7.04
CA GLU A 19 1.83 21.79 7.02
C GLU A 19 1.47 23.15 6.40
N LEU A 20 0.73 23.12 5.29
CA LEU A 20 0.30 24.31 4.58
C LEU A 20 -0.64 25.18 5.43
N ASP A 21 -1.56 24.58 6.20
CA ASP A 21 -2.43 25.26 7.16
C ASP A 21 -1.65 26.19 8.14
N ARG A 22 -0.44 25.78 8.50
CA ARG A 22 0.36 26.49 9.51
C ARG A 22 1.25 27.59 8.96
N ILE A 23 1.60 27.53 7.68
CA ILE A 23 2.67 28.37 7.15
C ILE A 23 2.32 29.13 5.87
N ALA A 24 1.34 28.66 5.09
CA ALA A 24 1.04 29.24 3.79
C ALA A 24 0.22 30.54 3.89
N ASP A 25 0.65 31.57 3.18
CA ASP A 25 -0.16 32.77 2.93
C ASP A 25 -0.90 32.68 1.60
N ARG A 26 -0.25 32.12 0.59
CA ARG A 26 -0.75 31.91 -0.76
C ARG A 26 -0.38 30.51 -1.25
N ILE A 27 -1.24 29.92 -2.02
CA ILE A 27 -1.02 28.60 -2.62
C ILE A 27 -1.06 28.66 -4.13
N THR A 28 -0.19 27.89 -4.75
CA THR A 28 -0.22 27.60 -6.19
C THR A 28 -0.34 26.11 -6.37
N ILE A 29 -1.36 25.67 -7.08
CA ILE A 29 -1.64 24.27 -7.36
C ILE A 29 -1.09 23.93 -8.74
N LEU A 30 -0.28 22.87 -8.78
CA LEU A 30 0.29 22.28 -9.99
C LEU A 30 -0.24 20.86 -10.18
N ARG A 31 -0.50 20.46 -11.41
CA ARG A 31 -0.85 19.10 -11.77
C ARG A 31 -0.26 18.78 -13.14
N ASP A 32 0.40 17.63 -13.26
CA ASP A 32 1.04 17.14 -14.49
C ASP A 32 1.96 18.19 -15.14
N GLY A 33 2.72 18.93 -14.30
CA GLY A 33 3.63 19.99 -14.72
C GLY A 33 2.95 21.29 -15.17
N LYS A 34 1.61 21.40 -15.04
CA LYS A 34 0.86 22.58 -15.44
C LYS A 34 0.35 23.36 -14.24
N HIS A 35 0.33 24.68 -14.38
CA HIS A 35 -0.33 25.56 -13.42
C HIS A 35 -1.84 25.39 -13.52
N ILE A 36 -2.49 25.11 -12.36
CA ILE A 36 -3.94 24.94 -12.27
C ILE A 36 -4.60 26.18 -11.66
N HIS A 37 -4.12 26.59 -10.49
CA HIS A 37 -4.73 27.70 -9.75
C HIS A 37 -3.73 28.36 -8.81
N THR A 38 -3.94 29.67 -8.56
CA THR A 38 -3.21 30.42 -7.52
C THR A 38 -4.18 31.33 -6.79
N CYS A 39 -4.22 31.24 -5.46
CA CYS A 39 -5.04 32.11 -4.60
C CYS A 39 -4.40 32.31 -3.22
N ASN A 40 -4.99 33.16 -2.36
CA ASN A 40 -4.62 33.17 -0.95
C ASN A 40 -5.08 31.87 -0.31
N TYR A 41 -4.31 31.39 0.66
CA TYR A 41 -4.60 30.11 1.31
C TYR A 41 -5.97 30.13 2.03
N LYS A 42 -6.42 31.29 2.50
CA LYS A 42 -7.70 31.47 3.19
C LYS A 42 -8.92 31.42 2.27
N ASP A 43 -8.72 31.58 0.97
CA ASP A 43 -9.79 31.70 -0.02
C ASP A 43 -10.13 30.36 -0.69
N ILE A 44 -9.53 29.25 -0.23
CA ILE A 44 -9.71 27.93 -0.81
C ILE A 44 -9.90 26.87 0.28
N THR A 45 -10.78 25.91 0.05
CA THR A 45 -10.98 24.77 0.96
C THR A 45 -9.97 23.64 0.67
N LYS A 46 -9.76 22.76 1.66
CA LYS A 46 -8.90 21.56 1.49
C LYS A 46 -9.44 20.66 0.38
N ASP A 47 -10.75 20.48 0.32
CA ASP A 47 -11.39 19.63 -0.68
C ASP A 47 -11.21 20.18 -2.08
N ASP A 48 -11.31 21.52 -2.26
CA ASP A 48 -11.04 22.14 -3.54
C ASP A 48 -9.58 22.02 -3.97
N MET A 49 -8.65 22.18 -3.02
CA MET A 49 -7.22 21.95 -3.29
C MET A 49 -6.97 20.51 -3.77
N ILE A 50 -7.50 19.52 -3.06
CA ILE A 50 -7.36 18.10 -3.40
C ILE A 50 -7.99 17.82 -4.77
N ARG A 51 -9.20 18.33 -5.01
CA ARG A 51 -9.90 18.20 -6.30
C ARG A 51 -9.07 18.75 -7.45
N MET A 52 -8.50 19.94 -7.30
CA MET A 52 -7.65 20.57 -8.30
C MET A 52 -6.33 19.80 -8.52
N MET A 53 -5.74 19.24 -7.46
CA MET A 53 -4.51 18.44 -7.55
C MET A 53 -4.74 17.10 -8.24
N VAL A 54 -5.86 16.42 -7.94
CA VAL A 54 -6.18 15.07 -8.46
C VAL A 54 -6.89 15.16 -9.83
N GLY A 55 -7.66 16.21 -10.06
CA GLY A 55 -8.36 16.46 -11.35
C GLY A 55 -9.66 15.69 -11.53
N ARG A 56 -10.15 15.03 -10.50
CA ARG A 56 -11.46 14.35 -10.49
C ARG A 56 -12.17 14.62 -9.16
N GLU A 57 -13.47 14.55 -9.15
CA GLU A 57 -14.22 14.59 -7.91
C GLU A 57 -13.90 13.35 -7.07
N LEU A 58 -13.54 13.56 -5.81
CA LEU A 58 -13.35 12.51 -4.85
C LEU A 58 -14.72 12.10 -4.28
N ASN A 59 -15.60 11.62 -5.15
CA ASN A 59 -16.83 10.99 -4.71
C ASN A 59 -16.47 9.61 -4.19
N ASN A 60 -16.54 9.41 -2.88
CA ASN A 60 -16.17 8.20 -2.15
C ASN A 60 -14.67 7.87 -2.18
N GLN A 61 -13.90 8.58 -1.37
CA GLN A 61 -12.50 8.27 -1.12
C GLN A 61 -12.33 6.85 -0.56
N TYR A 62 -13.33 6.35 0.15
CA TYR A 62 -13.43 5.00 0.68
C TYR A 62 -14.86 4.49 0.47
N PRO A 63 -15.13 3.71 -0.59
CA PRO A 63 -16.44 3.08 -0.73
C PRO A 63 -16.69 2.19 0.50
N SER A 64 -17.71 2.54 1.28
CA SER A 64 -18.17 1.73 2.39
C SER A 64 -19.11 0.65 1.84
N ASP A 65 -18.57 -0.43 1.34
CA ASP A 65 -19.37 -1.60 1.08
C ASP A 65 -19.79 -2.22 2.42
N VAL A 66 -21.09 -2.45 2.59
CA VAL A 66 -21.59 -3.23 3.71
C VAL A 66 -21.10 -4.67 3.50
N ARG A 67 -20.03 -5.03 4.19
CA ARG A 67 -19.47 -6.38 4.12
C ARG A 67 -20.17 -7.26 5.13
N THR A 68 -20.53 -8.45 4.71
CA THR A 68 -20.96 -9.52 5.62
C THR A 68 -19.69 -10.03 6.30
N ILE A 69 -19.62 -9.89 7.61
CA ILE A 69 -18.54 -10.44 8.43
C ILE A 69 -18.80 -11.94 8.55
N GLY A 70 -17.83 -12.74 8.15
CA GLY A 70 -17.88 -14.21 8.22
C GLY A 70 -17.19 -14.78 9.45
N ASP A 71 -16.63 -15.98 9.31
CA ASP A 71 -15.92 -16.68 10.37
C ASP A 71 -14.44 -16.26 10.44
N VAL A 72 -13.75 -16.60 11.54
CA VAL A 72 -12.30 -16.42 11.67
C VAL A 72 -11.60 -17.37 10.70
N ILE A 73 -10.92 -16.80 9.70
CA ILE A 73 -10.22 -17.56 8.65
C ILE A 73 -8.70 -17.55 8.80
N PHE A 74 -8.15 -16.60 9.58
CA PHE A 74 -6.72 -16.43 9.73
C PHE A 74 -6.38 -16.08 11.16
N GLU A 75 -5.44 -16.83 11.77
CA GLU A 75 -4.96 -16.58 13.12
C GLU A 75 -3.45 -16.53 13.14
N ILE A 76 -2.90 -15.57 13.87
CA ILE A 76 -1.46 -15.42 14.09
C ILE A 76 -1.20 -15.46 15.58
N GLU A 77 -0.37 -16.38 16.02
CA GLU A 77 0.20 -16.41 17.35
C GLU A 77 1.71 -16.20 17.24
N SER A 78 2.22 -15.10 17.79
CA SER A 78 3.66 -14.84 17.77
C SER A 78 4.33 -15.33 19.04
N VAL A 79 5.37 -16.12 18.87
CA VAL A 79 6.20 -16.61 19.99
C VAL A 79 7.40 -15.70 20.24
N LYS A 80 7.87 -14.92 19.27
CA LYS A 80 9.15 -14.18 19.38
C LYS A 80 9.22 -12.81 18.73
N VAL A 81 8.18 -12.31 18.08
CA VAL A 81 8.23 -10.93 17.59
C VAL A 81 7.76 -10.00 18.71
N PRO A 82 8.64 -9.17 19.28
CA PRO A 82 8.26 -8.27 20.36
C PRO A 82 7.10 -7.37 19.92
N GLY A 83 5.98 -7.42 20.65
CA GLY A 83 4.82 -6.58 20.37
C GLY A 83 3.78 -7.18 19.43
N LEU A 84 4.01 -8.35 18.83
CA LEU A 84 2.98 -9.05 18.08
C LEU A 84 2.11 -9.85 19.05
N LEU A 85 0.92 -9.33 19.27
CA LEU A 85 -0.14 -10.04 19.99
C LEU A 85 -0.86 -11.00 19.04
N ASN A 86 -1.66 -11.90 19.59
CA ASN A 86 -2.55 -12.73 18.80
C ASN A 86 -3.44 -11.87 17.90
N ILE A 87 -3.43 -12.15 16.59
CA ILE A 87 -4.22 -11.44 15.59
C ILE A 87 -5.13 -12.45 14.95
N GLU A 88 -6.41 -12.13 14.92
CA GLU A 88 -7.42 -12.89 14.19
C GLU A 88 -7.85 -12.07 12.98
N GLY A 89 -7.98 -12.72 11.85
CA GLY A 89 -8.54 -12.15 10.62
C GLY A 89 -9.85 -12.86 10.28
N ILE A 90 -10.89 -12.08 10.10
CA ILE A 90 -12.25 -12.58 9.83
C ILE A 90 -12.51 -12.46 8.33
N GLU A 91 -13.26 -13.36 7.76
CA GLU A 91 -13.63 -13.33 6.34
C GLU A 91 -14.29 -11.99 5.98
N GLY A 92 -13.78 -11.33 4.93
CA GLY A 92 -14.24 -10.03 4.45
C GLY A 92 -13.81 -8.83 5.29
N GLU A 93 -13.05 -9.02 6.38
CA GLU A 93 -12.56 -7.94 7.24
C GLU A 93 -11.32 -7.25 6.63
N ILE A 94 -11.14 -5.97 6.97
CA ILE A 94 -9.90 -5.23 6.77
C ILE A 94 -9.32 -4.90 8.14
N VAL A 95 -8.29 -5.63 8.54
CA VAL A 95 -7.57 -5.38 9.80
C VAL A 95 -6.52 -4.30 9.60
N GLY A 96 -6.59 -3.22 10.37
CA GLY A 96 -5.63 -2.11 10.31
C GLY A 96 -4.49 -2.26 11.32
N PHE A 97 -3.24 -2.21 10.84
CA PHE A 97 -2.04 -2.18 11.68
C PHE A 97 -1.55 -0.74 11.84
N ALA A 98 -1.73 -0.14 13.00
CA ALA A 98 -1.27 1.21 13.30
C ALA A 98 -0.03 1.20 14.19
N GLY A 99 0.87 2.16 13.98
CA GLY A 99 2.08 2.31 14.79
C GLY A 99 3.03 3.36 14.22
N LEU A 100 3.97 3.82 15.04
CA LEU A 100 5.03 4.75 14.63
C LEU A 100 6.01 4.07 13.64
N ALA A 101 6.85 4.89 12.99
CA ALA A 101 7.96 4.37 12.18
C ALA A 101 8.86 3.47 13.07
N GLY A 102 9.19 2.28 12.59
CA GLY A 102 9.96 1.29 13.35
C GLY A 102 9.15 0.44 14.35
N ALA A 103 7.83 0.53 14.36
CA ALA A 103 6.97 -0.28 15.24
C ALA A 103 6.80 -1.75 14.79
N GLY A 104 7.52 -2.19 13.77
CA GLY A 104 7.51 -3.61 13.35
C GLY A 104 6.39 -3.99 12.38
N ARG A 105 5.61 -3.04 11.83
CA ARG A 105 4.48 -3.34 10.93
C ARG A 105 4.91 -4.04 9.64
N THR A 106 5.92 -3.52 8.98
CA THR A 106 6.47 -4.11 7.73
C THR A 106 7.13 -5.45 8.01
N GLU A 107 7.89 -5.55 9.09
CA GLU A 107 8.54 -6.78 9.54
C GLU A 107 7.52 -7.86 9.84
N THR A 108 6.40 -7.51 10.48
CA THR A 108 5.27 -8.42 10.73
C THR A 108 4.69 -8.96 9.43
N ALA A 109 4.35 -8.07 8.49
CA ALA A 109 3.78 -8.48 7.20
C ALA A 109 4.74 -9.37 6.39
N ARG A 110 6.04 -9.04 6.40
CA ARG A 110 7.09 -9.84 5.75
C ARG A 110 7.27 -11.21 6.41
N ALA A 111 7.16 -11.27 7.73
CA ALA A 111 7.23 -12.52 8.48
C ALA A 111 6.04 -13.45 8.15
N ILE A 112 4.83 -12.91 8.11
CA ILE A 112 3.61 -13.63 7.71
C ILE A 112 3.74 -14.19 6.29
N PHE A 113 4.34 -13.40 5.38
CA PHE A 113 4.56 -13.80 4.01
C PHE A 113 5.75 -14.75 3.81
N GLY A 114 6.53 -15.02 4.87
CA GLY A 114 7.73 -15.88 4.79
C GLY A 114 8.91 -15.24 4.07
N ALA A 115 8.92 -13.92 3.90
CA ALA A 115 10.04 -13.18 3.32
C ALA A 115 11.22 -13.07 4.30
N ASP A 116 10.93 -13.02 5.60
CA ASP A 116 11.93 -12.99 6.66
C ASP A 116 11.97 -14.35 7.38
N LYS A 117 13.10 -15.06 7.25
CA LYS A 117 13.28 -16.41 7.79
C LYS A 117 13.44 -16.50 9.30
N SER A 118 13.58 -15.37 9.99
CA SER A 118 13.90 -15.32 11.43
C SER A 118 12.70 -15.38 12.36
N SER A 119 11.48 -15.35 11.83
CA SER A 119 10.25 -15.26 12.61
C SER A 119 9.65 -16.65 12.85
N GLU A 120 9.60 -17.04 14.11
CA GLU A 120 8.80 -18.19 14.55
C GLU A 120 7.36 -17.71 14.77
N LEU A 121 6.57 -17.76 13.71
CA LEU A 121 5.14 -17.51 13.76
C LEU A 121 4.39 -18.84 13.74
N LYS A 122 3.40 -18.96 14.58
CA LYS A 122 2.36 -19.98 14.44
C LYS A 122 1.21 -19.33 13.68
N LEU A 123 0.83 -19.94 12.59
CA LEU A 123 -0.22 -19.46 11.72
C LEU A 123 -1.28 -20.54 11.57
N LYS A 124 -2.55 -20.13 11.56
CA LYS A 124 -3.65 -21.02 11.19
C LYS A 124 -4.48 -20.39 10.08
N ILE A 125 -4.95 -21.23 9.19
CA ILE A 125 -5.96 -20.87 8.18
C ILE A 125 -7.11 -21.82 8.34
N ASN A 126 -8.32 -21.28 8.52
CA ASN A 126 -9.54 -22.04 8.78
C ASN A 126 -9.39 -23.05 9.95
N GLY A 127 -8.68 -22.64 11.00
CA GLY A 127 -8.43 -23.47 12.19
C GLY A 127 -7.33 -24.53 12.04
N GLU A 128 -6.73 -24.68 10.84
CA GLU A 128 -5.64 -25.64 10.60
C GLU A 128 -4.28 -24.96 10.74
N ASP A 129 -3.38 -25.60 11.49
CA ASP A 129 -1.99 -25.13 11.64
C ASP A 129 -1.26 -25.20 10.29
N ILE A 130 -0.67 -24.08 9.88
CA ILE A 130 0.11 -23.99 8.65
C ILE A 130 1.57 -23.59 8.96
N SER A 131 2.48 -23.99 8.08
CA SER A 131 3.88 -23.61 8.15
C SER A 131 4.30 -22.89 6.87
N ILE A 132 4.62 -21.62 6.99
CA ILE A 132 5.13 -20.80 5.89
C ILE A 132 6.64 -20.74 5.98
N ARG A 133 7.33 -21.31 5.00
CA ARG A 133 8.80 -21.40 4.93
C ARG A 133 9.42 -20.36 4.01
N ASP A 134 8.65 -19.89 3.06
CA ASP A 134 9.06 -18.95 2.01
C ASP A 134 7.84 -18.29 1.36
N PRO A 135 8.01 -17.21 0.57
CA PRO A 135 6.92 -16.54 -0.14
C PRO A 135 6.09 -17.46 -1.05
N LYS A 136 6.71 -18.49 -1.63
CA LYS A 136 6.00 -19.43 -2.49
C LYS A 136 5.00 -20.28 -1.71
N SER A 137 5.38 -20.72 -0.52
CA SER A 137 4.46 -21.45 0.37
C SER A 137 3.31 -20.56 0.83
N ALA A 138 3.57 -19.27 1.12
CA ALA A 138 2.53 -18.31 1.47
C ALA A 138 1.50 -18.14 0.34
N ILE A 139 1.97 -17.98 -0.89
CA ILE A 139 1.09 -17.87 -2.09
C ILE A 139 0.25 -19.14 -2.26
N ASN A 140 0.80 -20.32 -2.02
CA ASN A 140 0.05 -21.58 -2.12
C ASN A 140 -1.09 -21.68 -1.06
N PHE A 141 -0.94 -21.00 0.08
CA PHE A 141 -1.99 -20.84 1.08
C PHE A 141 -2.94 -19.66 0.83
N GLY A 142 -2.79 -18.98 -0.32
CA GLY A 142 -3.63 -17.85 -0.70
C GLY A 142 -3.23 -16.51 -0.05
N ILE A 143 -2.05 -16.43 0.57
CA ILE A 143 -1.55 -15.19 1.19
C ILE A 143 -0.79 -14.38 0.14
N GLY A 144 -1.23 -13.14 -0.09
CA GLY A 144 -0.54 -12.15 -0.91
C GLY A 144 0.08 -11.05 -0.06
N TYR A 145 1.21 -10.50 -0.48
CA TYR A 145 1.88 -9.38 0.16
C TYR A 145 2.12 -8.24 -0.81
N LEU A 146 1.57 -7.06 -0.51
CA LEU A 146 1.84 -5.83 -1.24
C LEU A 146 2.75 -4.94 -0.39
N THR A 147 3.97 -4.72 -0.86
CA THR A 147 4.96 -3.90 -0.15
C THR A 147 4.70 -2.40 -0.30
N ASP A 148 5.06 -1.62 0.71
CA ASP A 148 5.14 -0.16 0.68
C ASP A 148 6.35 0.35 -0.11
N ASP A 149 7.44 -0.43 -0.18
CA ASP A 149 8.63 -0.13 -0.97
C ASP A 149 8.53 -0.65 -2.41
N ARG A 150 7.86 0.12 -3.25
CA ARG A 150 7.66 -0.22 -4.66
C ARG A 150 8.96 -0.38 -5.44
N LYS A 151 9.99 0.43 -5.13
CA LYS A 151 11.21 0.49 -5.94
C LYS A 151 12.17 -0.66 -5.69
N ASN A 152 12.30 -1.09 -4.43
CA ASN A 152 13.28 -2.12 -4.08
C ASN A 152 12.65 -3.51 -3.96
N SER A 153 11.37 -3.60 -3.59
CA SER A 153 10.72 -4.86 -3.26
C SER A 153 9.46 -5.16 -4.08
N GLY A 154 8.80 -4.13 -4.64
CA GLY A 154 7.48 -4.31 -5.26
C GLY A 154 7.51 -4.45 -6.78
N LEU A 155 8.52 -3.90 -7.46
CA LEU A 155 8.57 -3.86 -8.92
C LEU A 155 9.96 -4.23 -9.44
N ALA A 156 10.00 -5.00 -10.53
CA ALA A 156 11.19 -5.18 -11.35
C ALA A 156 11.30 -4.00 -12.34
N LEU A 157 11.91 -2.89 -11.90
CA LEU A 157 11.92 -1.60 -12.62
C LEU A 157 12.47 -1.65 -14.06
N ARG A 158 13.23 -2.70 -14.41
CA ARG A 158 13.77 -2.92 -15.76
C ARG A 158 12.81 -3.66 -16.69
N LEU A 159 11.72 -4.18 -16.14
CA LEU A 159 10.69 -4.90 -16.90
C LEU A 159 9.52 -3.94 -17.18
N ASP A 160 8.81 -4.23 -18.26
CA ASP A 160 7.57 -3.54 -18.61
C ASP A 160 6.43 -3.90 -17.64
N ILE A 161 5.29 -3.22 -17.80
CA ILE A 161 4.12 -3.37 -16.95
C ILE A 161 3.55 -4.79 -17.04
N GLU A 162 3.43 -5.34 -18.24
CA GLU A 162 2.91 -6.68 -18.49
C GLU A 162 3.71 -7.74 -17.73
N LYS A 163 5.05 -7.69 -17.84
CA LYS A 163 5.93 -8.63 -17.14
C LYS A 163 5.87 -8.49 -15.63
N ASN A 164 5.73 -7.27 -15.13
CA ASN A 164 5.53 -7.04 -13.70
C ASN A 164 4.21 -7.63 -13.19
N ILE A 165 3.10 -7.46 -13.92
CA ILE A 165 1.80 -8.04 -13.59
C ILE A 165 1.87 -9.57 -13.59
N ASN A 166 2.50 -10.15 -14.60
CA ASN A 166 2.54 -11.59 -14.80
C ASN A 166 3.59 -12.32 -13.94
N MET A 167 4.49 -11.60 -13.27
CA MET A 167 5.63 -12.19 -12.57
C MET A 167 5.23 -13.20 -11.50
N THR A 168 4.25 -12.89 -10.68
CA THR A 168 3.79 -13.76 -9.59
C THR A 168 3.04 -14.98 -10.09
N GLY A 169 2.36 -14.84 -11.24
CA GLY A 169 1.57 -15.89 -11.89
C GLY A 169 2.31 -16.62 -13.03
N TYR A 170 3.63 -16.49 -13.14
CA TYR A 170 4.38 -17.00 -14.27
C TYR A 170 4.16 -18.51 -14.57
N SER A 171 3.92 -19.31 -13.53
CA SER A 171 3.59 -20.73 -13.67
C SER A 171 2.24 -20.98 -14.37
N MET A 172 1.30 -20.03 -14.31
CA MET A 172 -0.03 -20.13 -14.93
C MET A 172 0.02 -19.94 -16.44
N PHE A 173 1.08 -19.28 -16.95
CA PHE A 173 1.26 -18.99 -18.38
C PHE A 173 2.11 -20.04 -19.09
N LYS A 174 2.20 -21.25 -18.54
CA LYS A 174 2.91 -22.37 -19.17
C LYS A 174 1.97 -23.23 -19.99
N LYS A 175 2.39 -23.53 -21.22
CA LYS A 175 1.76 -24.51 -22.07
C LYS A 175 2.80 -25.58 -22.46
N PHE A 176 2.54 -26.85 -22.14
CA PHE A 176 3.52 -27.93 -22.32
C PHE A 176 4.88 -27.69 -21.65
N GLY A 177 4.89 -27.03 -20.49
CA GLY A 177 6.12 -26.72 -19.74
C GLY A 177 6.88 -25.48 -20.23
N LEU A 178 6.49 -24.89 -21.35
CA LEU A 178 7.09 -23.66 -21.89
C LEU A 178 6.20 -22.44 -21.61
N TYR A 179 6.82 -21.28 -21.45
CA TYR A 179 6.11 -20.02 -21.29
C TYR A 179 5.35 -19.67 -22.57
N SER A 180 4.08 -19.30 -22.43
CA SER A 180 3.21 -18.89 -23.52
C SER A 180 2.97 -17.39 -23.47
N GLN A 181 3.61 -16.64 -24.36
CA GLN A 181 3.40 -15.19 -24.47
C GLN A 181 1.92 -14.85 -24.71
N LYS A 182 1.23 -15.62 -25.56
CA LYS A 182 -0.20 -15.39 -25.83
C LYS A 182 -1.07 -15.40 -24.58
N LEU A 183 -0.85 -16.37 -23.65
CA LEU A 183 -1.60 -16.43 -22.40
C LEU A 183 -1.25 -15.25 -21.47
N ALA A 184 -0.01 -14.79 -21.49
CA ALA A 184 0.45 -13.66 -20.72
C ALA A 184 -0.15 -12.35 -21.25
N ASP A 185 -0.17 -12.13 -22.55
CA ASP A 185 -0.76 -10.96 -23.20
C ASP A 185 -2.27 -10.85 -22.90
N GLU A 186 -2.99 -11.98 -22.98
CA GLU A 186 -4.42 -12.05 -22.66
C GLU A 186 -4.71 -11.66 -21.20
N ASN A 187 -3.79 -11.95 -20.27
CA ASN A 187 -3.91 -11.59 -18.86
C ASN A 187 -3.47 -10.14 -18.58
N GLY A 188 -2.40 -9.70 -19.20
CA GLY A 188 -1.87 -8.34 -19.03
C GLY A 188 -2.72 -7.25 -19.69
N GLY A 189 -3.58 -7.62 -20.65
CA GLY A 189 -4.50 -6.71 -21.35
C GLY A 189 -5.88 -6.56 -20.71
N LYS A 190 -6.12 -7.21 -19.57
CA LYS A 190 -7.32 -7.08 -18.76
C LYS A 190 -7.08 -6.16 -17.57
#